data_57bfba91d4f6991d44a0c92aae169ffd
#
_entry.id   57bfba91d4f6991d44a0c92aae169ffd
#
_cell.length_a   1.000
_cell.length_b   1.000
_cell.length_c   1.000
_cell.angle_alpha   90.00
_cell.angle_beta   90.00
_cell.angle_gamma   90.00
#
_symmetry.space_group_name_H-M   'P 1'
#
loop_
_entity.id
_entity.type
_entity.pdbx_description
1 polymer ?
#
loop_
_entity_poly.entity_id
_entity_poly.type
_entity_poly.pdbx_seq_one_letter_code
_entity_poly.pdbx_strand_id
1 'polypeptide(L)'
;MGSKIADLVCRNRVEEVVSVLSIIYPIAAILVAVYGANALLLTALYLRHRQDRPHQPPEPKTWPFVTVQLPIYNELYVVKRLIDTVTRLDYPQDRLQIQVLDDSTDETTRLAYARVAHHQARGLDIQLVHRHDRRGFKAGALAQGLETARGDLIAIFDADFAPKPDFLRETVPHLVADSDLGFVQARWGYLNADYSALTRSQTLALDGHFVVEHLGRNRSGLLMNFNGTAGLWRREAIDAAGGWQSDTLTEDVDLSLRTQLAGWQALYLPEVEAPAELPPQMAAFKRQQARWATGAAQCLVKLAGSLWRGRPYPGSIKDGPPIAWPARLEALLHLSVWIAYPMSLVLLFLTLPLLLGQISLTFNLTIFWLVALGPMVAYAVSQRHLYPDWKRRMAYMPVLAMLGTGMAFANTIAIAKGLLGKSLPFRRTPLPPDTRFHGFGMRLLRELDAPGA
;
A
#
# COMPACT_ATOMS: atom_id res chain seq x y z
N MET A 1 -34.16 53.90 7.28
CA MET A 1 -34.04 53.00 8.47
C MET A 1 -33.79 51.55 8.09
N GLY A 2 -34.42 51.03 7.06
CA GLY A 2 -34.28 49.63 6.63
C GLY A 2 -32.87 49.24 6.11
N SER A 3 -32.16 50.14 5.36
CA SER A 3 -30.81 49.84 4.84
C SER A 3 -29.77 49.69 5.95
N LYS A 4 -29.80 50.53 6.97
CA LYS A 4 -28.88 50.43 8.11
C LYS A 4 -29.06 49.15 8.97
N ILE A 5 -30.30 48.66 9.07
CA ILE A 5 -30.58 47.39 9.77
C ILE A 5 -30.08 46.23 8.92
N ALA A 6 -30.29 46.23 7.61
CA ALA A 6 -29.78 45.22 6.69
C ALA A 6 -28.23 45.15 6.70
N ASP A 7 -27.57 46.32 6.67
CA ASP A 7 -26.11 46.43 6.76
C ASP A 7 -25.56 45.91 8.10
N LEU A 8 -26.24 46.18 9.20
CA LEU A 8 -25.85 45.71 10.54
C LEU A 8 -26.00 44.18 10.65
N VAL A 9 -27.10 43.62 10.14
CA VAL A 9 -27.34 42.18 10.13
C VAL A 9 -26.33 41.46 9.23
N CYS A 10 -26.01 42.04 8.07
CA CYS A 10 -25.00 41.48 7.16
C CYS A 10 -23.62 41.51 7.80
N ARG A 11 -23.25 42.62 8.46
CA ARG A 11 -21.96 42.74 9.17
C ARG A 11 -21.83 41.74 10.35
N ASN A 12 -22.87 41.58 11.17
CA ASN A 12 -22.86 40.62 12.26
C ASN A 12 -22.71 39.20 11.74
N ARG A 13 -23.39 38.80 10.65
CA ARG A 13 -23.22 37.48 10.02
C ARG A 13 -21.80 37.26 9.49
N VAL A 14 -21.19 38.29 8.88
CA VAL A 14 -19.81 38.18 8.40
C VAL A 14 -18.84 38.03 9.57
N GLU A 15 -19.02 38.79 10.66
CA GLU A 15 -18.20 38.64 11.86
C GLU A 15 -18.33 37.25 12.51
N GLU A 16 -19.53 36.68 12.57
CA GLU A 16 -19.77 35.31 13.04
C GLU A 16 -19.06 34.28 12.14
N VAL A 17 -19.17 34.39 10.83
CA VAL A 17 -18.51 33.50 9.87
C VAL A 17 -16.98 33.59 10.02
N VAL A 18 -16.43 34.80 10.10
CA VAL A 18 -14.99 35.02 10.28
C VAL A 18 -14.50 34.39 11.60
N SER A 19 -15.28 34.53 12.68
CA SER A 19 -14.97 33.90 13.98
C SER A 19 -14.91 32.37 13.88
N VAL A 20 -15.87 31.74 13.21
CA VAL A 20 -15.88 30.28 12.99
C VAL A 20 -14.68 29.87 12.13
N LEU A 21 -14.37 30.58 11.07
CA LEU A 21 -13.24 30.27 10.18
C LEU A 21 -11.89 30.41 10.91
N SER A 22 -11.76 31.37 11.83
CA SER A 22 -10.55 31.56 12.65
C SER A 22 -10.31 30.41 13.64
N ILE A 23 -11.31 29.59 13.93
CA ILE A 23 -11.20 28.37 14.75
C ILE A 23 -10.92 27.15 13.85
N ILE A 24 -11.59 27.05 12.69
CA ILE A 24 -11.45 25.89 11.79
C ILE A 24 -10.03 25.82 11.22
N TYR A 25 -9.42 26.94 10.86
CA TYR A 25 -8.08 26.98 10.28
C TYR A 25 -7.01 26.34 11.18
N PRO A 26 -6.85 26.77 12.46
CA PRO A 26 -5.87 26.14 13.35
C PRO A 26 -6.17 24.67 13.64
N ILE A 27 -7.43 24.28 13.75
CA ILE A 27 -7.79 22.85 13.93
C ILE A 27 -7.28 22.03 12.74
N ALA A 28 -7.55 22.48 11.52
CA ALA A 28 -7.06 21.81 10.31
C ALA A 28 -5.52 21.77 10.26
N ALA A 29 -4.84 22.87 10.62
CA ALA A 29 -3.39 22.94 10.66
C ALA A 29 -2.80 21.97 11.72
N ILE A 30 -3.39 21.90 12.90
CA ILE A 30 -2.98 20.97 13.98
C ILE A 30 -3.16 19.52 13.51
N LEU A 31 -4.29 19.18 12.90
CA LEU A 31 -4.52 17.82 12.39
C LEU A 31 -3.51 17.42 11.31
N VAL A 32 -3.18 18.31 10.37
CA VAL A 32 -2.11 18.05 9.38
C VAL A 32 -0.76 17.89 10.08
N ALA A 33 -0.46 18.71 11.09
CA ALA A 33 0.77 18.62 11.86
C ALA A 33 0.87 17.30 12.67
N VAL A 34 -0.24 16.72 13.14
CA VAL A 34 -0.23 15.40 13.79
C VAL A 34 0.31 14.33 12.85
N TYR A 35 -0.12 14.31 11.58
CA TYR A 35 0.42 13.37 10.59
C TYR A 35 1.88 13.67 10.23
N GLY A 36 2.24 14.95 10.18
CA GLY A 36 3.65 15.35 10.04
C GLY A 36 4.51 14.88 11.20
N ALA A 37 4.04 15.03 12.44
CA ALA A 37 4.72 14.52 13.64
C ALA A 37 4.86 13.00 13.61
N ASN A 38 3.81 12.28 13.17
CA ASN A 38 3.89 10.82 12.99
C ASN A 38 4.96 10.42 11.96
N ALA A 39 5.05 11.13 10.84
CA ALA A 39 6.10 10.90 9.85
C ALA A 39 7.51 11.16 10.41
N LEU A 40 7.69 12.21 11.23
CA LEU A 40 8.94 12.46 11.95
C LEU A 40 9.25 11.36 12.98
N LEU A 41 8.26 10.90 13.73
CA LEU A 41 8.41 9.79 14.66
C LEU A 41 8.88 8.52 13.93
N LEU A 42 8.19 8.13 12.87
CA LEU A 42 8.57 6.95 12.07
C LEU A 42 9.97 7.12 11.45
N THR A 43 10.33 8.34 11.04
CA THR A 43 11.69 8.64 10.57
C THR A 43 12.72 8.47 11.69
N ALA A 44 12.44 8.92 12.89
CA ALA A 44 13.33 8.73 14.04
C ALA A 44 13.47 7.24 14.41
N LEU A 45 12.36 6.49 14.41
CA LEU A 45 12.37 5.04 14.63
C LEU A 45 13.16 4.32 13.54
N TYR A 46 12.98 4.71 12.27
CA TYR A 46 13.79 4.20 11.16
C TYR A 46 15.29 4.47 11.39
N LEU A 47 15.67 5.71 11.70
CA LEU A 47 17.08 6.07 11.92
C LEU A 47 17.71 5.29 13.07
N ARG A 48 16.94 4.99 14.12
CA ARG A 48 17.35 4.17 15.25
C ARG A 48 17.58 2.72 14.83
N HIS A 49 16.70 2.15 14.01
CA HIS A 49 16.63 0.73 13.69
C HIS A 49 17.14 0.37 12.28
N ARG A 50 17.65 1.32 11.50
CA ARG A 50 18.07 1.11 10.10
C ARG A 50 19.20 0.09 9.91
N GLN A 51 19.91 -0.25 10.97
CA GLN A 51 20.98 -1.26 10.96
C GLN A 51 20.51 -2.59 11.54
N ASP A 52 19.32 -2.65 12.13
CA ASP A 52 18.77 -3.86 12.71
C ASP A 52 18.28 -4.79 11.58
N ARG A 53 19.11 -5.74 11.22
CA ARG A 53 18.74 -6.75 10.23
C ARG A 53 18.16 -7.96 10.96
N PRO A 54 17.05 -8.54 10.46
CA PRO A 54 16.60 -9.81 10.98
C PRO A 54 17.71 -10.85 10.77
N HIS A 55 17.87 -11.73 11.73
CA HIS A 55 18.77 -12.86 11.55
C HIS A 55 18.35 -13.62 10.29
N GLN A 56 19.29 -13.85 9.36
CA GLN A 56 19.04 -14.71 8.20
C GLN A 56 18.97 -16.15 8.67
N PRO A 57 17.80 -16.79 8.64
CA PRO A 57 17.71 -18.17 9.05
C PRO A 57 18.49 -19.06 8.07
N PRO A 58 19.00 -20.19 8.53
CA PRO A 58 19.59 -21.19 7.63
C PRO A 58 18.52 -21.73 6.67
N GLU A 59 18.95 -22.23 5.52
CA GLU A 59 18.04 -22.92 4.61
C GLU A 59 17.32 -24.06 5.33
N PRO A 60 16.00 -24.21 5.12
CA PRO A 60 15.24 -25.31 5.73
C PRO A 60 15.76 -26.68 5.28
N LYS A 61 15.90 -27.63 6.20
CA LYS A 61 16.22 -29.01 5.85
C LYS A 61 15.16 -29.62 4.92
N THR A 62 13.91 -29.23 5.12
CA THR A 62 12.79 -29.62 4.27
C THR A 62 12.03 -28.35 3.90
N TRP A 63 11.97 -28.06 2.61
CA TRP A 63 11.25 -26.92 2.09
C TRP A 63 9.74 -27.17 2.21
N PRO A 64 8.95 -26.22 2.80
CA PRO A 64 7.50 -26.35 2.89
C PRO A 64 6.87 -26.24 1.50
N PHE A 65 5.62 -26.64 1.38
CA PHE A 65 4.88 -26.44 0.14
C PHE A 65 4.44 -24.97 0.02
N VAL A 66 4.76 -24.33 -1.11
CA VAL A 66 4.37 -22.96 -1.44
C VAL A 66 3.37 -22.95 -2.57
N THR A 67 2.25 -22.21 -2.39
CA THR A 67 1.36 -21.84 -3.49
C THR A 67 1.55 -20.38 -3.84
N VAL A 68 1.89 -20.10 -5.09
CA VAL A 68 1.98 -18.73 -5.62
C VAL A 68 0.64 -18.37 -6.28
N GLN A 69 -0.01 -17.33 -5.79
CA GLN A 69 -1.28 -16.82 -6.30
C GLN A 69 -1.07 -15.56 -7.13
N LEU A 70 -1.54 -15.57 -8.38
CA LEU A 70 -1.44 -14.49 -9.36
C LEU A 70 -2.83 -14.00 -9.72
N PRO A 71 -3.42 -13.07 -8.95
CA PRO A 71 -4.72 -12.50 -9.27
C PRO A 71 -4.60 -11.58 -10.49
N ILE A 72 -5.33 -11.87 -11.55
CA ILE A 72 -5.34 -11.09 -12.80
C ILE A 72 -6.74 -10.66 -13.21
N TYR A 73 -6.84 -9.47 -13.81
CA TYR A 73 -8.08 -8.96 -14.40
C TYR A 73 -7.80 -8.01 -15.55
N ASN A 74 -8.05 -8.43 -16.78
CA ASN A 74 -7.85 -7.66 -18.01
C ASN A 74 -6.40 -7.13 -18.15
N GLU A 75 -5.40 -7.97 -17.87
CA GLU A 75 -3.97 -7.64 -17.82
C GLU A 75 -3.22 -8.05 -19.11
N LEU A 76 -3.81 -7.72 -20.26
CA LEU A 76 -3.40 -8.14 -21.59
C LEU A 76 -1.90 -7.98 -21.88
N TYR A 77 -1.31 -6.86 -21.40
CA TYR A 77 0.06 -6.49 -21.74
C TYR A 77 1.13 -7.05 -20.81
N VAL A 78 0.74 -7.50 -19.62
CA VAL A 78 1.68 -7.92 -18.57
C VAL A 78 1.52 -9.37 -18.13
N VAL A 79 0.37 -10.01 -18.41
CA VAL A 79 0.06 -11.36 -17.96
C VAL A 79 1.10 -12.40 -18.42
N LYS A 80 1.60 -12.31 -19.63
CA LYS A 80 2.63 -13.21 -20.15
C LYS A 80 3.94 -13.06 -19.36
N ARG A 81 4.39 -11.81 -19.15
CA ARG A 81 5.59 -11.52 -18.38
C ARG A 81 5.45 -12.02 -16.93
N LEU A 82 4.31 -11.76 -16.28
CA LEU A 82 4.05 -12.22 -14.93
C LEU A 82 4.23 -13.74 -14.82
N ILE A 83 3.53 -14.53 -15.66
CA ILE A 83 3.61 -15.98 -15.65
C ILE A 83 5.04 -16.46 -15.89
N ASP A 84 5.72 -15.89 -16.89
CA ASP A 84 7.08 -16.28 -17.25
C ASP A 84 8.10 -15.93 -16.16
N THR A 85 7.89 -14.85 -15.43
CA THR A 85 8.79 -14.47 -14.31
C THR A 85 8.58 -15.39 -13.11
N VAL A 86 7.33 -15.68 -12.76
CA VAL A 86 7.02 -16.51 -11.58
C VAL A 86 7.40 -17.97 -11.81
N THR A 87 7.33 -18.47 -13.05
CA THR A 87 7.79 -19.84 -13.36
C THR A 87 9.32 -20.01 -13.31
N ARG A 88 10.09 -18.93 -13.10
CA ARG A 88 11.56 -18.96 -12.91
C ARG A 88 11.98 -18.87 -11.45
N LEU A 89 11.04 -18.80 -10.52
CA LEU A 89 11.37 -18.80 -9.10
C LEU A 89 12.20 -20.05 -8.73
N ASP A 90 13.34 -19.81 -8.07
CA ASP A 90 14.22 -20.87 -7.61
C ASP A 90 13.62 -21.49 -6.34
N TYR A 91 12.88 -22.57 -6.55
CA TYR A 91 12.24 -23.36 -5.50
C TYR A 91 12.09 -24.81 -5.95
N PRO A 92 12.11 -25.81 -5.01
CA PRO A 92 11.89 -27.21 -5.37
C PRO A 92 10.56 -27.40 -6.12
N GLN A 93 10.62 -27.93 -7.35
CA GLN A 93 9.45 -28.01 -8.24
C GLN A 93 8.32 -28.87 -7.68
N ASP A 94 8.67 -29.91 -6.90
CA ASP A 94 7.72 -30.79 -6.21
C ASP A 94 7.06 -30.12 -4.98
N ARG A 95 7.49 -28.91 -4.62
CA ARG A 95 7.01 -28.12 -3.49
C ARG A 95 6.43 -26.76 -3.92
N LEU A 96 6.26 -26.53 -5.20
CA LEU A 96 5.75 -25.26 -5.76
C LEU A 96 4.49 -25.53 -6.59
N GLN A 97 3.42 -24.83 -6.24
CA GLN A 97 2.21 -24.72 -7.04
C GLN A 97 2.01 -23.26 -7.47
N ILE A 98 1.63 -23.04 -8.72
CA ILE A 98 1.30 -21.70 -9.23
C ILE A 98 -0.17 -21.67 -9.64
N GLN A 99 -0.92 -20.72 -9.11
CA GLN A 99 -2.32 -20.49 -9.43
C GLN A 99 -2.48 -19.14 -10.13
N VAL A 100 -2.86 -19.13 -11.39
CA VAL A 100 -3.28 -17.92 -12.10
C VAL A 100 -4.77 -17.75 -11.86
N LEU A 101 -5.14 -16.78 -11.02
CA LEU A 101 -6.52 -16.51 -10.59
C LEU A 101 -7.12 -15.46 -11.52
N ASP A 102 -7.86 -15.91 -12.54
CA ASP A 102 -8.31 -15.07 -13.65
C ASP A 102 -9.76 -14.65 -13.54
N ASP A 103 -9.97 -13.34 -13.41
CA ASP A 103 -11.28 -12.67 -13.43
C ASP A 103 -11.53 -11.93 -14.76
N SER A 104 -10.68 -12.13 -15.78
CA SER A 104 -10.68 -11.34 -17.00
C SER A 104 -11.90 -11.61 -17.89
N THR A 105 -12.28 -10.58 -18.63
CA THR A 105 -13.40 -10.58 -19.59
C THR A 105 -12.95 -10.22 -21.01
N ASP A 106 -11.63 -10.08 -21.20
CA ASP A 106 -11.00 -9.75 -22.48
C ASP A 106 -10.05 -10.88 -22.96
N GLU A 107 -9.22 -10.61 -23.94
CA GLU A 107 -8.22 -11.54 -24.49
C GLU A 107 -7.17 -12.03 -23.47
N THR A 108 -7.10 -11.43 -22.28
CA THR A 108 -6.17 -11.84 -21.22
C THR A 108 -6.35 -13.30 -20.85
N THR A 109 -7.60 -13.77 -20.69
CA THR A 109 -7.91 -15.18 -20.38
C THR A 109 -7.30 -16.14 -21.39
N ARG A 110 -7.44 -15.84 -22.69
CA ARG A 110 -6.89 -16.68 -23.77
C ARG A 110 -5.35 -16.73 -23.73
N LEU A 111 -4.72 -15.57 -23.50
CA LEU A 111 -3.26 -15.50 -23.38
C LEU A 111 -2.75 -16.23 -22.13
N ALA A 112 -3.42 -16.05 -21.00
CA ALA A 112 -3.10 -16.72 -19.74
C ALA A 112 -3.21 -18.24 -19.90
N TYR A 113 -4.33 -18.72 -20.48
CA TYR A 113 -4.53 -20.15 -20.75
C TYR A 113 -3.41 -20.74 -21.61
N ALA A 114 -3.11 -20.10 -22.75
CA ALA A 114 -2.05 -20.56 -23.65
C ALA A 114 -0.68 -20.60 -22.93
N ARG A 115 -0.40 -19.62 -22.06
CA ARG A 115 0.88 -19.57 -21.35
C ARG A 115 0.96 -20.60 -20.22
N VAL A 116 -0.12 -20.81 -19.48
CA VAL A 116 -0.24 -21.89 -18.49
C VAL A 116 -0.05 -23.25 -19.13
N ALA A 117 -0.75 -23.54 -20.23
CA ALA A 117 -0.60 -24.80 -20.99
C ALA A 117 0.84 -25.03 -21.44
N HIS A 118 1.54 -23.96 -21.90
CA HIS A 118 2.95 -24.06 -22.29
C HIS A 118 3.85 -24.50 -21.12
N HIS A 119 3.65 -23.97 -19.93
CA HIS A 119 4.47 -24.32 -18.76
C HIS A 119 4.06 -25.67 -18.17
N GLN A 120 2.76 -26.05 -18.21
CA GLN A 120 2.32 -27.41 -17.84
C GLN A 120 2.97 -28.48 -18.70
N ALA A 121 3.07 -28.25 -20.03
CA ALA A 121 3.74 -29.18 -20.95
C ALA A 121 5.24 -29.34 -20.62
N ARG A 122 5.84 -28.45 -19.82
CA ARG A 122 7.22 -28.53 -19.33
C ARG A 122 7.33 -29.14 -17.92
N GLY A 123 6.23 -29.67 -17.39
CA GLY A 123 6.17 -30.35 -16.10
C GLY A 123 5.96 -29.46 -14.88
N LEU A 124 5.68 -28.17 -15.05
CA LEU A 124 5.42 -27.27 -13.94
C LEU A 124 3.99 -27.46 -13.40
N ASP A 125 3.84 -27.43 -12.07
CA ASP A 125 2.54 -27.42 -11.40
C ASP A 125 1.95 -26.01 -11.42
N ILE A 126 1.34 -25.67 -12.52
CA ILE A 126 0.68 -24.38 -12.75
C ILE A 126 -0.74 -24.59 -13.25
N GLN A 127 -1.70 -23.85 -12.72
CA GLN A 127 -3.10 -23.95 -13.13
C GLN A 127 -3.72 -22.56 -13.34
N LEU A 128 -4.67 -22.48 -14.29
CA LEU A 128 -5.55 -21.34 -14.46
C LEU A 128 -6.88 -21.60 -13.76
N VAL A 129 -7.23 -20.75 -12.80
CA VAL A 129 -8.52 -20.75 -12.12
C VAL A 129 -9.32 -19.56 -12.64
N HIS A 130 -10.17 -19.80 -13.64
CA HIS A 130 -10.99 -18.74 -14.21
C HIS A 130 -12.34 -18.63 -13.51
N ARG A 131 -12.75 -17.39 -13.17
CA ARG A 131 -14.04 -17.09 -12.55
C ARG A 131 -14.93 -16.30 -13.52
N HIS A 132 -16.16 -16.77 -13.71
CA HIS A 132 -17.18 -16.02 -14.44
C HIS A 132 -17.85 -14.94 -13.59
N ASP A 133 -17.94 -15.16 -12.28
CA ASP A 133 -18.46 -14.21 -11.31
C ASP A 133 -17.28 -13.56 -10.55
N ARG A 134 -17.09 -12.27 -10.77
CA ARG A 134 -16.04 -11.48 -10.14
C ARG A 134 -16.42 -11.01 -8.73
N ARG A 135 -17.29 -11.74 -8.03
CA ARG A 135 -17.71 -11.39 -6.67
C ARG A 135 -16.54 -11.31 -5.73
N GLY A 136 -16.47 -10.23 -4.93
CA GLY A 136 -15.36 -9.98 -4.01
C GLY A 136 -14.06 -9.54 -4.67
N PHE A 137 -14.03 -9.32 -5.98
CA PHE A 137 -12.83 -8.83 -6.73
C PHE A 137 -11.57 -9.67 -6.40
N LYS A 138 -10.45 -9.01 -6.10
CA LYS A 138 -9.17 -9.66 -5.76
C LYS A 138 -9.28 -10.51 -4.50
N ALA A 139 -9.92 -10.00 -3.44
CA ALA A 139 -10.14 -10.78 -2.21
C ALA A 139 -10.91 -12.08 -2.49
N GLY A 140 -11.96 -12.01 -3.32
CA GLY A 140 -12.71 -13.19 -3.74
C GLY A 140 -11.88 -14.17 -4.59
N ALA A 141 -11.00 -13.68 -5.47
CA ALA A 141 -10.11 -14.52 -6.25
C ALA A 141 -9.10 -15.25 -5.35
N LEU A 142 -8.46 -14.52 -4.42
CA LEU A 142 -7.51 -15.10 -3.45
C LEU A 142 -8.21 -16.12 -2.53
N ALA A 143 -9.41 -15.82 -2.04
CA ALA A 143 -10.19 -16.74 -1.21
C ALA A 143 -10.51 -18.05 -1.96
N GLN A 144 -11.00 -17.96 -3.21
CA GLN A 144 -11.27 -19.14 -4.02
C GLN A 144 -9.99 -19.93 -4.34
N GLY A 145 -8.89 -19.22 -4.62
CA GLY A 145 -7.58 -19.87 -4.83
C GLY A 145 -7.13 -20.68 -3.61
N LEU A 146 -7.43 -20.23 -2.38
CA LEU A 146 -7.10 -20.96 -1.16
C LEU A 146 -7.80 -22.31 -1.05
N GLU A 147 -8.99 -22.49 -1.65
CA GLU A 147 -9.72 -23.76 -1.60
C GLU A 147 -8.95 -24.90 -2.28
N THR A 148 -8.16 -24.59 -3.31
CA THR A 148 -7.35 -25.56 -4.07
C THR A 148 -5.85 -25.38 -3.88
N ALA A 149 -5.43 -24.42 -3.04
CA ALA A 149 -4.03 -24.24 -2.68
C ALA A 149 -3.52 -25.38 -1.82
N ARG A 150 -2.38 -25.96 -2.21
CA ARG A 150 -1.72 -27.02 -1.45
C ARG A 150 -0.67 -26.50 -0.49
N GLY A 151 -0.27 -25.23 -0.66
CA GLY A 151 0.79 -24.61 0.13
C GLY A 151 0.37 -24.31 1.57
N ASP A 152 1.26 -24.61 2.51
CA ASP A 152 1.21 -24.09 3.87
C ASP A 152 1.57 -22.60 3.88
N LEU A 153 2.31 -22.16 2.84
CA LEU A 153 2.70 -20.78 2.59
C LEU A 153 2.11 -20.30 1.26
N ILE A 154 1.61 -19.08 1.27
CA ILE A 154 0.93 -18.46 0.11
C ILE A 154 1.70 -17.21 -0.29
N ALA A 155 2.36 -17.23 -1.45
CA ALA A 155 2.99 -16.04 -2.06
C ALA A 155 1.98 -15.34 -2.99
N ILE A 156 2.00 -14.00 -3.02
CA ILE A 156 1.08 -13.23 -3.84
C ILE A 156 1.87 -12.23 -4.69
N PHE A 157 1.60 -12.23 -6.01
CA PHE A 157 2.14 -11.24 -6.94
C PHE A 157 1.05 -10.70 -7.85
N ASP A 158 0.90 -9.37 -7.84
CA ASP A 158 0.03 -8.67 -8.77
C ASP A 158 0.62 -8.69 -10.20
N ALA A 159 -0.21 -8.43 -11.19
CA ALA A 159 0.14 -8.59 -12.60
C ALA A 159 1.30 -7.71 -13.09
N ASP A 160 1.51 -6.58 -12.44
CA ASP A 160 2.55 -5.59 -12.74
C ASP A 160 3.91 -5.90 -12.08
N PHE A 161 4.01 -6.98 -11.28
CA PHE A 161 5.23 -7.38 -10.59
C PHE A 161 6.09 -8.35 -11.42
N ALA A 162 7.40 -8.28 -11.15
CA ALA A 162 8.41 -9.19 -11.69
C ALA A 162 9.39 -9.60 -10.56
N PRO A 163 9.01 -10.56 -9.70
CA PRO A 163 9.87 -10.99 -8.61
C PRO A 163 11.16 -11.61 -9.15
N LYS A 164 12.26 -11.42 -8.38
CA LYS A 164 13.53 -12.08 -8.68
C LYS A 164 13.45 -13.58 -8.44
N PRO A 165 14.27 -14.40 -9.11
CA PRO A 165 14.25 -15.85 -8.95
C PRO A 165 14.44 -16.32 -7.52
N ASP A 166 15.28 -15.66 -6.74
CA ASP A 166 15.64 -15.98 -5.35
C ASP A 166 14.60 -15.55 -4.31
N PHE A 167 13.52 -14.88 -4.71
CA PHE A 167 12.51 -14.32 -3.82
C PHE A 167 11.98 -15.31 -2.76
N LEU A 168 11.66 -16.55 -3.15
CA LEU A 168 11.15 -17.55 -2.22
C LEU A 168 12.29 -18.10 -1.32
N ARG A 169 13.50 -18.21 -1.84
CA ARG A 169 14.66 -18.62 -1.03
C ARG A 169 15.00 -17.61 0.05
N GLU A 170 14.79 -16.33 -0.22
CA GLU A 170 15.05 -15.26 0.76
C GLU A 170 13.90 -15.09 1.78
N THR A 171 12.66 -15.44 1.43
CA THR A 171 11.49 -15.16 2.28
C THR A 171 11.02 -16.38 3.09
N VAL A 172 10.99 -17.58 2.50
CA VAL A 172 10.47 -18.80 3.13
C VAL A 172 11.22 -19.19 4.42
N PRO A 173 12.56 -19.11 4.49
CA PRO A 173 13.29 -19.50 5.70
C PRO A 173 12.83 -18.77 6.96
N HIS A 174 12.44 -17.51 6.85
CA HIS A 174 11.94 -16.70 7.98
C HIS A 174 10.64 -17.27 8.55
N LEU A 175 9.69 -17.66 7.69
CA LEU A 175 8.42 -18.26 8.14
C LEU A 175 8.61 -19.68 8.69
N VAL A 176 9.63 -20.40 8.22
CA VAL A 176 9.96 -21.73 8.77
C VAL A 176 10.61 -21.61 10.14
N ALA A 177 11.52 -20.65 10.32
CA ALA A 177 12.26 -20.47 11.57
C ALA A 177 11.41 -19.88 12.70
N ASP A 178 10.39 -19.10 12.38
CA ASP A 178 9.51 -18.45 13.35
C ASP A 178 8.05 -18.82 13.09
N SER A 179 7.49 -19.63 13.99
CA SER A 179 6.09 -20.08 13.91
C SER A 179 5.08 -18.99 14.23
N ASP A 180 5.47 -17.90 14.86
CA ASP A 180 4.58 -16.79 15.21
C ASP A 180 4.44 -15.76 14.06
N LEU A 181 5.27 -15.87 13.02
CA LEU A 181 5.14 -15.04 11.83
C LEU A 181 3.91 -15.46 11.01
N GLY A 182 2.99 -14.51 10.85
CA GLY A 182 1.82 -14.64 9.97
C GLY A 182 2.13 -14.29 8.52
N PHE A 183 2.98 -13.27 8.30
CA PHE A 183 3.38 -12.89 6.95
C PHE A 183 4.74 -12.18 6.89
N VAL A 184 5.33 -12.24 5.70
CA VAL A 184 6.54 -11.51 5.32
C VAL A 184 6.21 -10.57 4.18
N GLN A 185 6.61 -9.30 4.28
CA GLN A 185 6.50 -8.30 3.22
C GLN A 185 7.88 -7.94 2.70
N ALA A 186 8.07 -7.98 1.39
CA ALA A 186 9.27 -7.50 0.70
C ALA A 186 9.10 -6.04 0.24
N ARG A 187 10.21 -5.36 -0.07
CA ARG A 187 10.20 -4.00 -0.60
C ARG A 187 9.81 -4.00 -2.08
N TRP A 188 9.00 -3.01 -2.46
CA TRP A 188 8.76 -2.78 -3.88
C TRP A 188 9.95 -2.08 -4.53
N GLY A 189 10.36 -2.59 -5.70
CA GLY A 189 11.22 -1.90 -6.64
C GLY A 189 10.39 -1.36 -7.82
N TYR A 190 11.04 -0.64 -8.75
CA TYR A 190 10.32 0.04 -9.82
C TYR A 190 10.98 -0.18 -11.17
N LEU A 191 10.26 -0.84 -12.10
CA LEU A 191 10.74 -1.12 -13.46
C LEU A 191 10.81 0.13 -14.34
N ASN A 192 9.96 1.11 -14.07
CA ASN A 192 9.78 2.32 -14.88
C ASN A 192 9.93 3.62 -14.09
N ALA A 193 10.77 3.61 -13.04
CA ALA A 193 11.01 4.77 -12.18
C ALA A 193 11.30 6.06 -12.98
N ASP A 194 12.15 5.96 -13.99
CA ASP A 194 12.68 7.08 -14.76
C ASP A 194 11.85 7.48 -15.99
N TYR A 195 10.68 6.87 -16.18
CA TYR A 195 9.87 7.08 -17.39
C TYR A 195 9.34 8.51 -17.53
N SER A 196 8.91 9.13 -16.44
CA SER A 196 8.32 10.48 -16.44
C SER A 196 8.50 11.20 -15.10
N ALA A 197 8.20 12.50 -15.07
CA ALA A 197 8.14 13.24 -13.81
C ALA A 197 7.09 12.64 -12.84
N LEU A 198 5.98 12.12 -13.37
CA LEU A 198 4.94 11.45 -12.59
C LEU A 198 5.48 10.18 -11.92
N THR A 199 6.17 9.29 -12.65
CA THR A 199 6.72 8.06 -12.07
C THR A 199 7.84 8.35 -11.08
N ARG A 200 8.73 9.30 -11.37
CA ARG A 200 9.78 9.76 -10.44
C ARG A 200 9.21 10.34 -9.15
N SER A 201 8.10 11.08 -9.24
CA SER A 201 7.44 11.60 -8.04
C SER A 201 6.77 10.50 -7.22
N GLN A 202 6.20 9.48 -7.87
CA GLN A 202 5.63 8.31 -7.19
C GLN A 202 6.70 7.54 -6.41
N THR A 203 7.92 7.38 -6.98
CA THR A 203 9.01 6.68 -6.26
C THR A 203 9.41 7.40 -4.97
N LEU A 204 9.39 8.74 -4.93
CA LEU A 204 9.68 9.49 -3.70
C LEU A 204 8.74 9.09 -2.55
N ALA A 205 7.44 9.06 -2.83
CA ALA A 205 6.43 8.73 -1.82
C ALA A 205 6.50 7.24 -1.41
N LEU A 206 6.62 6.34 -2.39
CA LEU A 206 6.68 4.90 -2.14
C LEU A 206 7.98 4.49 -1.43
N ASP A 207 9.12 5.08 -1.78
CA ASP A 207 10.37 4.85 -1.05
C ASP A 207 10.28 5.35 0.39
N GLY A 208 9.61 6.48 0.63
CA GLY A 208 9.31 6.94 1.99
C GLY A 208 8.53 5.89 2.78
N HIS A 209 7.50 5.33 2.18
CA HIS A 209 6.67 4.29 2.78
C HIS A 209 7.46 3.00 3.04
N PHE A 210 8.11 2.43 2.02
CA PHE A 210 8.80 1.15 2.16
C PHE A 210 10.09 1.25 2.99
N VAL A 211 10.91 2.29 2.80
CA VAL A 211 12.20 2.39 3.50
C VAL A 211 12.04 2.91 4.92
N VAL A 212 11.24 3.99 5.09
CA VAL A 212 11.16 4.65 6.39
C VAL A 212 10.01 4.09 7.23
N GLU A 213 8.78 4.12 6.69
CA GLU A 213 7.62 3.80 7.49
C GLU A 213 7.53 2.30 7.81
N HIS A 214 7.66 1.40 6.82
CA HIS A 214 7.58 -0.04 7.05
C HIS A 214 8.67 -0.54 7.98
N LEU A 215 9.92 -0.13 7.76
CA LEU A 215 11.02 -0.55 8.62
C LEU A 215 10.85 0.03 10.04
N GLY A 216 10.54 1.32 10.14
CA GLY A 216 10.30 1.97 11.43
C GLY A 216 9.20 1.27 12.24
N ARG A 217 8.07 0.93 11.61
CA ARG A 217 6.97 0.18 12.26
C ARG A 217 7.42 -1.21 12.67
N ASN A 218 7.93 -1.99 11.72
CA ASN A 218 8.24 -3.39 11.95
C ASN A 218 9.28 -3.59 13.06
N ARG A 219 10.40 -2.85 13.01
CA ARG A 219 11.47 -2.99 14.01
C ARG A 219 11.14 -2.40 15.37
N SER A 220 10.10 -1.57 15.45
CA SER A 220 9.64 -0.97 16.72
C SER A 220 8.44 -1.69 17.33
N GLY A 221 8.03 -2.85 16.80
CA GLY A 221 6.88 -3.59 17.30
C GLY A 221 5.53 -2.89 17.06
N LEU A 222 5.47 -1.96 16.11
CA LEU A 222 4.23 -1.33 15.66
C LEU A 222 3.55 -2.21 14.60
N LEU A 223 2.23 -2.05 14.45
CA LEU A 223 1.49 -2.79 13.44
C LEU A 223 1.86 -2.29 12.04
N MET A 224 2.09 -3.22 11.13
CA MET A 224 2.35 -2.91 9.73
C MET A 224 1.33 -3.59 8.82
N ASN A 225 1.12 -3.04 7.63
CA ASN A 225 0.28 -3.66 6.63
C ASN A 225 1.08 -4.48 5.62
N PHE A 226 0.45 -5.52 5.12
CA PHE A 226 0.81 -6.13 3.85
C PHE A 226 0.32 -5.22 2.71
N ASN A 227 1.11 -5.06 1.66
CA ASN A 227 0.79 -4.13 0.56
C ASN A 227 0.10 -4.82 -0.63
N GLY A 228 -0.62 -5.90 -0.37
CA GLY A 228 -1.40 -6.64 -1.36
C GLY A 228 -0.59 -7.60 -2.22
N THR A 229 0.72 -7.46 -2.28
CA THR A 229 1.59 -8.18 -3.20
C THR A 229 3.04 -8.19 -2.70
N ALA A 230 3.90 -8.92 -3.39
CA ALA A 230 5.33 -9.01 -3.07
C ALA A 230 5.59 -9.46 -1.63
N GLY A 231 4.96 -10.54 -1.23
CA GLY A 231 5.17 -11.13 0.08
C GLY A 231 4.56 -12.51 0.21
N LEU A 232 4.72 -13.07 1.39
CA LEU A 232 4.44 -14.45 1.70
C LEU A 232 3.63 -14.54 2.98
N TRP A 233 2.54 -15.28 2.96
CA TRP A 233 1.64 -15.52 4.09
C TRP A 233 1.75 -16.96 4.59
N ARG A 234 1.64 -17.13 5.90
CA ARG A 234 1.26 -18.42 6.48
C ARG A 234 -0.24 -18.63 6.28
N ARG A 235 -0.64 -19.76 5.67
CA ARG A 235 -2.06 -20.07 5.43
C ARG A 235 -2.86 -20.07 6.74
N GLU A 236 -2.34 -20.70 7.78
CA GLU A 236 -2.96 -20.73 9.10
C GLU A 236 -3.26 -19.30 9.65
N ALA A 237 -2.39 -18.32 9.38
CA ALA A 237 -2.59 -16.94 9.81
C ALA A 237 -3.73 -16.25 9.04
N ILE A 238 -3.87 -16.56 7.74
CA ILE A 238 -5.02 -16.10 6.94
C ILE A 238 -6.32 -16.66 7.52
N ASP A 239 -6.35 -17.99 7.75
CA ASP A 239 -7.52 -18.70 8.25
C ASP A 239 -7.89 -18.24 9.66
N ALA A 240 -6.89 -18.11 10.56
CA ALA A 240 -7.09 -17.65 11.93
C ALA A 240 -7.64 -16.21 12.04
N ALA A 241 -7.34 -15.35 11.06
CA ALA A 241 -7.87 -14.00 10.98
C ALA A 241 -9.26 -13.92 10.33
N GLY A 242 -9.88 -15.06 9.96
CA GLY A 242 -11.19 -15.12 9.30
C GLY A 242 -11.13 -14.95 7.78
N GLY A 243 -9.99 -15.26 7.15
CA GLY A 243 -9.81 -15.31 5.70
C GLY A 243 -9.82 -13.96 4.99
N TRP A 244 -9.74 -14.01 3.67
CA TRP A 244 -9.88 -12.85 2.80
C TRP A 244 -11.31 -12.33 2.83
N GLN A 245 -11.49 -11.02 3.07
CA GLN A 245 -12.79 -10.36 3.11
C GLN A 245 -12.85 -9.24 2.06
N SER A 246 -14.00 -9.07 1.42
CA SER A 246 -14.19 -8.14 0.30
C SER A 246 -15.03 -6.91 0.65
N ASP A 247 -15.25 -6.67 1.93
CA ASP A 247 -16.03 -5.54 2.45
C ASP A 247 -15.23 -4.23 2.49
N THR A 248 -13.92 -4.31 2.23
CA THR A 248 -13.03 -3.14 2.05
C THR A 248 -12.32 -3.20 0.69
N LEU A 249 -11.94 -2.04 0.14
CA LEU A 249 -11.17 -1.95 -1.12
C LEU A 249 -9.66 -2.18 -0.95
N THR A 250 -9.21 -2.39 0.28
CA THR A 250 -7.83 -2.74 0.65
C THR A 250 -7.88 -3.97 1.53
N GLU A 251 -8.20 -5.10 0.90
CA GLU A 251 -8.30 -6.42 1.52
C GLU A 251 -7.02 -6.84 2.23
N ASP A 252 -5.91 -6.34 1.74
CA ASP A 252 -4.55 -6.54 2.24
C ASP A 252 -4.32 -5.85 3.59
N VAL A 253 -4.66 -4.55 3.69
CA VAL A 253 -4.59 -3.79 4.94
C VAL A 253 -5.54 -4.38 5.98
N ASP A 254 -6.75 -4.73 5.58
CA ASP A 254 -7.76 -5.35 6.43
C ASP A 254 -7.24 -6.67 7.02
N LEU A 255 -6.80 -7.60 6.16
CA LEU A 255 -6.32 -8.91 6.62
C LEU A 255 -5.06 -8.76 7.49
N SER A 256 -4.10 -7.90 7.10
CA SER A 256 -2.86 -7.73 7.88
C SER A 256 -3.11 -7.24 9.30
N LEU A 257 -4.03 -6.30 9.48
CA LEU A 257 -4.36 -5.81 10.81
C LEU A 257 -5.17 -6.84 11.62
N ARG A 258 -6.12 -7.57 10.99
CA ARG A 258 -6.85 -8.66 11.66
C ARG A 258 -5.92 -9.78 12.11
N THR A 259 -4.94 -10.14 11.27
CA THR A 259 -3.94 -11.16 11.57
C THR A 259 -3.09 -10.76 12.78
N GLN A 260 -2.60 -9.53 12.82
CA GLN A 260 -1.81 -9.04 13.94
C GLN A 260 -2.65 -8.85 15.21
N LEU A 261 -3.91 -8.43 15.09
CA LEU A 261 -4.86 -8.40 16.20
C LEU A 261 -5.15 -9.80 16.76
N ALA A 262 -5.05 -10.84 15.94
CA ALA A 262 -5.14 -12.24 16.35
C ALA A 262 -3.81 -12.79 16.93
N GLY A 263 -2.79 -11.94 17.12
CA GLY A 263 -1.53 -12.28 17.78
C GLY A 263 -0.43 -12.81 16.87
N TRP A 264 -0.62 -12.81 15.56
CA TRP A 264 0.44 -13.11 14.62
C TRP A 264 1.38 -11.93 14.43
N GLN A 265 2.65 -12.22 14.18
CA GLN A 265 3.66 -11.22 13.88
C GLN A 265 3.84 -11.01 12.38
N ALA A 266 4.37 -9.85 12.01
CA ALA A 266 4.72 -9.50 10.65
C ALA A 266 6.23 -9.22 10.54
N LEU A 267 6.85 -9.64 9.45
CA LEU A 267 8.25 -9.34 9.17
C LEU A 267 8.38 -8.54 7.89
N TYR A 268 9.15 -7.47 7.95
CA TYR A 268 9.54 -6.69 6.78
C TYR A 268 10.98 -6.95 6.38
N LEU A 269 11.21 -7.29 5.11
CA LEU A 269 12.52 -7.55 4.52
C LEU A 269 12.85 -6.47 3.47
N PRO A 270 13.51 -5.36 3.87
CA PRO A 270 13.82 -4.26 2.96
C PRO A 270 14.86 -4.61 1.89
N GLU A 271 15.69 -5.61 2.13
CA GLU A 271 16.71 -6.11 1.21
C GLU A 271 16.11 -6.95 0.07
N VAL A 272 15.02 -7.66 0.35
CA VAL A 272 14.30 -8.45 -0.66
C VAL A 272 13.44 -7.50 -1.49
N GLU A 273 13.78 -7.39 -2.78
CA GLU A 273 13.11 -6.46 -3.68
C GLU A 273 12.28 -7.19 -4.74
N ALA A 274 11.03 -6.77 -4.89
CA ALA A 274 10.14 -7.19 -5.95
C ALA A 274 9.82 -6.00 -6.88
N PRO A 275 10.42 -5.91 -8.08
CA PRO A 275 10.19 -4.83 -9.01
C PRO A 275 8.76 -4.83 -9.58
N ALA A 276 8.16 -3.64 -9.72
CA ALA A 276 6.81 -3.43 -10.26
C ALA A 276 6.76 -2.27 -11.26
N GLU A 277 5.73 -2.23 -12.09
CA GLU A 277 5.45 -1.07 -12.93
C GLU A 277 4.59 -0.05 -12.18
N LEU A 278 5.02 1.21 -12.19
CA LEU A 278 4.25 2.34 -11.69
C LEU A 278 3.26 2.83 -12.75
N PRO A 279 2.05 3.29 -12.36
CA PRO A 279 1.11 3.90 -13.29
C PRO A 279 1.71 5.13 -13.98
N PRO A 280 1.95 5.09 -15.30
CA PRO A 280 2.57 6.20 -16.02
C PRO A 280 1.58 7.28 -16.41
N GLN A 281 0.27 7.02 -16.30
CA GLN A 281 -0.80 7.95 -16.63
C GLN A 281 -1.44 8.55 -15.38
N MET A 282 -1.66 9.86 -15.38
CA MET A 282 -2.30 10.58 -14.26
C MET A 282 -3.69 10.02 -13.90
N ALA A 283 -4.48 9.64 -14.92
CA ALA A 283 -5.80 9.07 -14.69
C ALA A 283 -5.75 7.70 -13.97
N ALA A 284 -4.74 6.90 -14.25
CA ALA A 284 -4.50 5.61 -13.60
C ALA A 284 -4.01 5.83 -12.16
N PHE A 285 -3.06 6.71 -11.95
CA PHE A 285 -2.54 7.08 -10.64
C PHE A 285 -3.65 7.64 -9.73
N LYS A 286 -4.49 8.56 -10.24
CA LYS A 286 -5.63 9.12 -9.50
C LYS A 286 -6.61 8.04 -9.05
N ARG A 287 -6.92 7.04 -9.91
CA ARG A 287 -7.80 5.92 -9.54
C ARG A 287 -7.20 5.03 -8.46
N GLN A 288 -5.90 4.75 -8.56
CA GLN A 288 -5.17 3.97 -7.55
C GLN A 288 -5.20 4.66 -6.19
N GLN A 289 -4.88 5.97 -6.14
CA GLN A 289 -4.90 6.75 -4.90
C GLN A 289 -6.30 6.84 -4.29
N ALA A 290 -7.34 7.08 -5.10
CA ALA A 290 -8.72 7.09 -4.63
C ALA A 290 -9.16 5.73 -4.05
N ARG A 291 -8.72 4.62 -4.65
CA ARG A 291 -8.97 3.27 -4.14
C ARG A 291 -8.32 3.07 -2.77
N TRP A 292 -7.05 3.44 -2.62
CA TRP A 292 -6.33 3.34 -1.35
C TRP A 292 -6.96 4.21 -0.27
N ALA A 293 -7.31 5.46 -0.60
CA ALA A 293 -7.97 6.38 0.33
C ALA A 293 -9.34 5.84 0.81
N THR A 294 -10.15 5.30 -0.12
CA THR A 294 -11.45 4.70 0.23
C THR A 294 -11.26 3.46 1.10
N GLY A 295 -10.35 2.56 0.71
CA GLY A 295 -10.08 1.34 1.44
C GLY A 295 -9.55 1.58 2.85
N ALA A 296 -8.61 2.51 3.02
CA ALA A 296 -8.11 2.89 4.34
C ALA A 296 -9.23 3.45 5.24
N ALA A 297 -10.12 4.28 4.69
CA ALA A 297 -11.28 4.79 5.42
C ALA A 297 -12.26 3.67 5.82
N GLN A 298 -12.49 2.69 4.94
CA GLN A 298 -13.31 1.51 5.24
C GLN A 298 -12.65 0.64 6.32
N CYS A 299 -11.34 0.39 6.23
CA CYS A 299 -10.60 -0.32 7.26
C CYS A 299 -10.65 0.41 8.61
N LEU A 300 -10.54 1.74 8.61
CA LEU A 300 -10.67 2.54 9.83
C LEU A 300 -12.04 2.33 10.49
N VAL A 301 -13.14 2.44 9.73
CA VAL A 301 -14.49 2.20 10.25
C VAL A 301 -14.64 0.77 10.78
N LYS A 302 -14.14 -0.22 10.03
CA LYS A 302 -14.26 -1.65 10.38
C LYS A 302 -13.44 -2.02 11.61
N LEU A 303 -12.20 -1.55 11.72
CA LEU A 303 -11.23 -2.04 12.68
C LEU A 303 -11.01 -1.11 13.89
N ALA A 304 -11.48 0.15 13.85
CA ALA A 304 -11.24 1.12 14.91
C ALA A 304 -11.65 0.60 16.31
N GLY A 305 -12.78 -0.10 16.40
CA GLY A 305 -13.25 -0.66 17.67
C GLY A 305 -12.34 -1.75 18.23
N SER A 306 -11.82 -2.64 17.38
CA SER A 306 -10.87 -3.70 17.75
C SER A 306 -9.51 -3.10 18.11
N LEU A 307 -8.99 -2.17 17.30
CA LEU A 307 -7.74 -1.45 17.57
C LEU A 307 -7.81 -0.66 18.88
N TRP A 308 -8.91 0.07 19.11
CA TRP A 308 -9.08 0.85 20.35
C TRP A 308 -9.06 -0.04 21.59
N ARG A 309 -9.76 -1.18 21.53
CA ARG A 309 -9.84 -2.12 22.66
C ARG A 309 -8.63 -3.04 22.75
N GLY A 310 -7.81 -3.16 21.70
CA GLY A 310 -6.68 -4.10 21.61
C GLY A 310 -7.15 -5.56 21.60
N ARG A 311 -8.28 -5.84 20.97
CA ARG A 311 -8.88 -7.17 20.91
C ARG A 311 -8.95 -7.66 19.47
N PRO A 312 -8.90 -8.99 19.26
CA PRO A 312 -9.12 -9.59 17.95
C PRO A 312 -10.42 -9.08 17.29
N TYR A 313 -10.42 -9.04 15.98
CA TYR A 313 -11.62 -8.72 15.22
C TYR A 313 -12.64 -9.85 15.36
N PRO A 314 -13.95 -9.59 15.47
CA PRO A 314 -14.97 -10.63 15.54
C PRO A 314 -14.86 -11.62 14.38
N GLY A 315 -14.85 -12.90 14.68
CA GLY A 315 -14.62 -13.97 13.67
C GLY A 315 -13.18 -14.46 13.58
N SER A 316 -12.23 -13.87 14.30
CA SER A 316 -10.88 -14.46 14.47
C SER A 316 -10.97 -15.72 15.31
N ILE A 317 -10.24 -16.77 14.91
CA ILE A 317 -10.22 -18.08 15.59
C ILE A 317 -9.22 -18.08 16.75
N LYS A 318 -8.19 -17.22 16.68
CA LYS A 318 -7.10 -17.15 17.66
C LYS A 318 -7.22 -15.86 18.49
N ASP A 319 -7.07 -15.99 19.79
CA ASP A 319 -6.93 -14.86 20.72
C ASP A 319 -5.45 -14.58 20.94
N GLY A 320 -4.98 -13.46 20.43
CA GLY A 320 -3.61 -12.99 20.61
C GLY A 320 -3.41 -12.24 21.94
N PRO A 321 -2.15 -12.03 22.35
CA PRO A 321 -1.82 -11.16 23.48
C PRO A 321 -2.28 -9.72 23.21
N PRO A 322 -2.60 -8.95 24.25
CA PRO A 322 -3.00 -7.57 24.09
C PRO A 322 -1.91 -6.74 23.39
N ILE A 323 -2.27 -6.07 22.31
CA ILE A 323 -1.36 -5.18 21.59
C ILE A 323 -1.13 -3.91 22.44
N ALA A 324 0.12 -3.48 22.52
CA ALA A 324 0.52 -2.30 23.27
C ALA A 324 -0.18 -1.04 22.74
N TRP A 325 -0.57 -0.14 23.65
CA TRP A 325 -1.29 1.09 23.30
C TRP A 325 -0.61 1.95 22.19
N PRO A 326 0.72 2.16 22.22
CA PRO A 326 1.37 2.95 21.16
C PRO A 326 1.19 2.33 19.76
N ALA A 327 1.26 1.00 19.65
CA ALA A 327 1.08 0.29 18.38
C ALA A 327 -0.37 0.42 17.87
N ARG A 328 -1.36 0.40 18.77
CA ARG A 328 -2.78 0.59 18.42
C ARG A 328 -3.05 2.01 17.95
N LEU A 329 -2.51 3.01 18.66
CA LEU A 329 -2.64 4.43 18.32
C LEU A 329 -2.00 4.70 16.95
N GLU A 330 -0.80 4.15 16.72
CA GLU A 330 -0.11 4.32 15.44
C GLU A 330 -0.88 3.69 14.28
N ALA A 331 -1.47 2.50 14.47
CA ALA A 331 -2.33 1.88 13.46
C ALA A 331 -3.57 2.73 13.13
N LEU A 332 -4.20 3.34 14.14
CA LEU A 332 -5.30 4.29 13.92
C LEU A 332 -4.85 5.54 13.15
N LEU A 333 -3.67 6.10 13.48
CA LEU A 333 -3.08 7.21 12.74
C LEU A 333 -2.75 6.81 11.31
N HIS A 334 -2.21 5.61 11.10
CA HIS A 334 -1.92 5.08 9.76
C HIS A 334 -3.18 4.96 8.89
N LEU A 335 -4.25 4.36 9.41
CA LEU A 335 -5.52 4.24 8.68
C LEU A 335 -6.19 5.59 8.40
N SER A 336 -6.00 6.56 9.29
CA SER A 336 -6.60 7.90 9.19
C SER A 336 -5.74 8.92 8.43
N VAL A 337 -4.52 8.59 7.99
CA VAL A 337 -3.58 9.54 7.35
C VAL A 337 -4.19 10.26 6.15
N TRP A 338 -5.11 9.61 5.44
CA TRP A 338 -5.81 10.20 4.30
C TRP A 338 -6.70 11.41 4.67
N ILE A 339 -7.06 11.57 5.95
CA ILE A 339 -7.80 12.75 6.46
C ILE A 339 -6.98 14.04 6.27
N ALA A 340 -5.66 13.93 6.10
CA ALA A 340 -4.83 15.07 5.72
C ALA A 340 -5.31 15.76 4.43
N TYR A 341 -5.92 15.04 3.47
CA TYR A 341 -6.43 15.64 2.22
C TYR A 341 -7.59 16.62 2.43
N PRO A 342 -8.71 16.25 3.09
CA PRO A 342 -9.77 17.21 3.38
C PRO A 342 -9.27 18.38 4.26
N MET A 343 -8.35 18.12 5.22
CA MET A 343 -7.77 19.21 6.02
C MET A 343 -6.91 20.14 5.18
N SER A 344 -6.14 19.62 4.24
CA SER A 344 -5.36 20.43 3.28
C SER A 344 -6.25 21.28 2.39
N LEU A 345 -7.43 20.78 1.97
CA LEU A 345 -8.41 21.60 1.22
C LEU A 345 -8.97 22.73 2.08
N VAL A 346 -9.32 22.46 3.34
CA VAL A 346 -9.76 23.50 4.28
C VAL A 346 -8.70 24.59 4.40
N LEU A 347 -7.44 24.20 4.63
CA LEU A 347 -6.33 25.15 4.71
C LEU A 347 -6.15 25.94 3.41
N LEU A 348 -6.22 25.28 2.24
CA LEU A 348 -6.08 25.92 0.94
C LEU A 348 -7.13 27.00 0.74
N PHE A 349 -8.41 26.70 1.01
CA PHE A 349 -9.51 27.64 0.84
C PHE A 349 -9.49 28.79 1.86
N LEU A 350 -9.06 28.52 3.09
CA LEU A 350 -9.02 29.53 4.14
C LEU A 350 -7.73 30.38 4.14
N THR A 351 -6.69 29.95 3.40
CA THR A 351 -5.44 30.71 3.31
C THR A 351 -5.65 32.06 2.63
N LEU A 352 -6.49 32.13 1.58
CA LEU A 352 -6.74 33.40 0.89
C LEU A 352 -7.44 34.44 1.79
N PRO A 353 -8.56 34.14 2.47
CA PRO A 353 -9.16 35.05 3.46
C PRO A 353 -8.19 35.46 4.58
N LEU A 354 -7.31 34.54 5.03
CA LEU A 354 -6.28 34.85 6.02
C LEU A 354 -5.27 35.88 5.50
N LEU A 355 -4.75 35.68 4.26
CA LEU A 355 -3.82 36.62 3.62
C LEU A 355 -4.41 37.96 3.35
N LEU A 356 -5.71 38.04 3.07
CA LEU A 356 -6.45 39.30 2.86
C LEU A 356 -6.83 40.00 4.17
N GLY A 357 -6.38 39.50 5.32
CA GLY A 357 -6.66 40.06 6.64
C GLY A 357 -8.12 39.93 7.09
N GLN A 358 -8.92 39.10 6.41
CA GLN A 358 -10.32 38.83 6.78
C GLN A 358 -10.45 37.85 7.92
N ILE A 359 -9.41 37.02 8.16
CA ILE A 359 -9.29 36.10 9.29
C ILE A 359 -8.06 36.49 10.10
N SER A 360 -8.19 36.60 11.40
CA SER A 360 -7.07 36.81 12.34
C SER A 360 -6.83 35.56 13.15
N LEU A 361 -5.58 35.15 13.28
CA LEU A 361 -5.19 34.02 14.12
C LEU A 361 -4.76 34.53 15.49
N THR A 362 -5.28 33.92 16.54
CA THR A 362 -5.00 34.28 17.95
C THR A 362 -3.64 33.77 18.44
N PHE A 363 -3.01 32.83 17.70
CA PHE A 363 -1.72 32.25 18.07
C PHE A 363 -0.87 31.89 16.86
N ASN A 364 0.43 31.75 17.09
CA ASN A 364 1.40 31.48 16.04
C ASN A 364 1.39 29.99 15.65
N LEU A 365 1.11 29.70 14.37
CA LEU A 365 1.06 28.34 13.82
C LEU A 365 2.39 27.86 13.21
N THR A 366 3.47 28.64 13.29
CA THR A 366 4.74 28.32 12.61
C THR A 366 5.26 26.93 12.97
N ILE A 367 5.18 26.53 14.23
CA ILE A 367 5.64 25.21 14.67
C ILE A 367 4.85 24.07 14.00
N PHE A 368 3.54 24.23 13.83
CA PHE A 368 2.69 23.23 13.18
C PHE A 368 3.01 23.10 11.69
N TRP A 369 3.33 24.20 11.02
CA TRP A 369 3.78 24.18 9.62
C TRP A 369 5.14 23.48 9.47
N LEU A 370 6.08 23.73 10.36
CA LEU A 370 7.38 23.06 10.35
C LEU A 370 7.22 21.55 10.57
N VAL A 371 6.37 21.17 11.52
CA VAL A 371 6.09 19.75 11.79
C VAL A 371 5.35 19.09 10.62
N ALA A 372 4.46 19.79 9.94
CA ALA A 372 3.76 19.29 8.75
C ALA A 372 4.70 18.93 7.58
N LEU A 373 5.96 19.40 7.59
CA LEU A 373 6.99 18.99 6.64
C LEU A 373 7.56 17.58 6.90
N GLY A 374 7.10 16.89 7.95
CA GLY A 374 7.56 15.56 8.33
C GLY A 374 7.67 14.55 7.18
N PRO A 375 6.66 14.40 6.31
CA PRO A 375 6.74 13.49 5.16
C PRO A 375 7.89 13.85 4.20
N MET A 376 8.20 15.12 3.99
CA MET A 376 9.34 15.54 3.15
C MET A 376 10.68 15.11 3.74
N VAL A 377 10.79 15.11 5.07
CA VAL A 377 11.98 14.61 5.78
C VAL A 377 12.11 13.10 5.58
N ALA A 378 11.02 12.35 5.72
CA ALA A 378 10.99 10.90 5.47
C ALA A 378 11.41 10.57 4.02
N TYR A 379 10.90 11.32 3.04
CA TYR A 379 11.30 11.15 1.64
C TYR A 379 12.78 11.46 1.41
N ALA A 380 13.30 12.54 1.98
CA ALA A 380 14.73 12.86 1.85
C ALA A 380 15.62 11.78 2.47
N VAL A 381 15.23 11.25 3.62
CA VAL A 381 15.96 10.17 4.31
C VAL A 381 15.93 8.88 3.50
N SER A 382 14.79 8.50 2.93
CA SER A 382 14.66 7.30 2.09
C SER A 382 15.49 7.41 0.82
N GLN A 383 15.43 8.55 0.11
CA GLN A 383 16.20 8.78 -1.10
C GLN A 383 17.73 8.74 -0.81
N ARG A 384 18.16 9.37 0.28
CA ARG A 384 19.58 9.33 0.69
C ARG A 384 20.06 7.92 1.03
N HIS A 385 19.17 7.06 1.53
CA HIS A 385 19.50 5.67 1.84
C HIS A 385 19.65 4.82 0.59
N LEU A 386 18.73 4.97 -0.38
CA LEU A 386 18.67 4.09 -1.55
C LEU A 386 19.58 4.53 -2.70
N TYR A 387 19.80 5.86 -2.87
CA TYR A 387 20.35 6.36 -4.13
C TYR A 387 21.51 7.32 -3.91
N PRO A 388 22.64 7.16 -4.65
CA PRO A 388 23.76 8.10 -4.59
C PRO A 388 23.38 9.48 -5.16
N ASP A 389 22.45 9.54 -6.14
CA ASP A 389 21.96 10.76 -6.78
C ASP A 389 20.73 11.39 -6.09
N TRP A 390 20.49 11.08 -4.80
CA TRP A 390 19.31 11.48 -4.03
C TRP A 390 18.96 12.96 -4.12
N LYS A 391 19.95 13.87 -4.20
CA LYS A 391 19.73 15.31 -4.33
C LYS A 391 19.00 15.66 -5.64
N ARG A 392 19.37 14.97 -6.74
CA ARG A 392 18.72 15.14 -8.05
C ARG A 392 17.29 14.62 -8.02
N ARG A 393 17.06 13.49 -7.32
CA ARG A 393 15.73 12.92 -7.15
C ARG A 393 14.81 13.83 -6.34
N MET A 394 15.32 14.49 -5.31
CA MET A 394 14.56 15.46 -4.51
C MET A 394 14.07 16.68 -5.31
N ALA A 395 14.62 16.96 -6.50
CA ALA A 395 14.09 18.00 -7.40
C ALA A 395 12.67 17.71 -7.89
N TYR A 396 12.17 16.48 -7.76
CA TYR A 396 10.78 16.11 -8.07
C TYR A 396 9.82 16.31 -6.89
N MET A 397 10.29 16.76 -5.73
CA MET A 397 9.47 17.05 -4.56
C MET A 397 8.37 18.08 -4.84
N PRO A 398 8.62 19.20 -5.55
CA PRO A 398 7.56 20.14 -5.92
C PRO A 398 6.47 19.48 -6.78
N VAL A 399 6.85 18.58 -7.70
CA VAL A 399 5.88 17.85 -8.53
C VAL A 399 5.03 16.93 -7.65
N LEU A 400 5.64 16.22 -6.69
CA LEU A 400 4.91 15.38 -5.75
C LEU A 400 3.92 16.22 -4.90
N ALA A 401 4.33 17.38 -4.42
CA ALA A 401 3.45 18.30 -3.67
C ALA A 401 2.28 18.80 -4.54
N MET A 402 2.54 19.16 -5.79
CA MET A 402 1.49 19.54 -6.75
C MET A 402 0.52 18.39 -7.03
N LEU A 403 1.02 17.17 -7.17
CA LEU A 403 0.18 15.97 -7.34
C LEU A 403 -0.71 15.76 -6.11
N GLY A 404 -0.15 15.86 -4.90
CA GLY A 404 -0.90 15.75 -3.65
C GLY A 404 -2.03 16.79 -3.58
N THR A 405 -1.72 18.05 -3.84
CA THR A 405 -2.71 19.14 -3.84
C THR A 405 -3.77 18.95 -4.94
N GLY A 406 -3.35 18.59 -6.15
CA GLY A 406 -4.27 18.37 -7.29
C GLY A 406 -5.21 17.17 -7.08
N MET A 407 -4.80 16.18 -6.28
CA MET A 407 -5.64 15.03 -5.94
C MET A 407 -6.48 15.24 -4.66
N ALA A 408 -6.24 16.30 -3.89
CA ALA A 408 -6.87 16.48 -2.58
C ALA A 408 -8.40 16.42 -2.64
N PHE A 409 -9.01 17.08 -3.65
CA PHE A 409 -10.47 17.04 -3.83
C PHE A 409 -11.00 15.63 -4.15
N ALA A 410 -10.33 14.93 -5.06
CA ALA A 410 -10.74 13.58 -5.44
C ALA A 410 -10.59 12.58 -4.28
N ASN A 411 -9.50 12.68 -3.53
CA ASN A 411 -9.24 11.83 -2.37
C ASN A 411 -10.19 12.18 -1.21
N THR A 412 -10.55 13.44 -1.01
CA THR A 412 -11.58 13.84 -0.04
C THR A 412 -12.93 13.17 -0.32
N ILE A 413 -13.36 13.17 -1.60
CA ILE A 413 -14.58 12.46 -2.00
C ILE A 413 -14.44 10.95 -1.77
N ALA A 414 -13.28 10.37 -2.07
CA ALA A 414 -12.98 8.96 -1.88
C ALA A 414 -13.08 8.55 -0.39
N ILE A 415 -12.48 9.35 0.50
CA ILE A 415 -12.54 9.16 1.95
C ILE A 415 -13.98 9.25 2.45
N ALA A 416 -14.73 10.30 2.05
CA ALA A 416 -16.12 10.47 2.45
C ALA A 416 -16.98 9.27 2.05
N LYS A 417 -16.78 8.71 0.85
CA LYS A 417 -17.46 7.49 0.41
C LYS A 417 -17.08 6.29 1.26
N GLY A 418 -15.79 6.14 1.59
CA GLY A 418 -15.31 5.06 2.46
C GLY A 418 -15.93 5.11 3.86
N LEU A 419 -15.95 6.29 4.49
CA LEU A 419 -16.54 6.51 5.81
C LEU A 419 -18.06 6.26 5.82
N LEU A 420 -18.76 6.54 4.70
CA LEU A 420 -20.20 6.33 4.56
C LEU A 420 -20.57 4.90 4.12
N GLY A 421 -19.62 3.98 4.05
CA GLY A 421 -19.85 2.59 3.63
C GLY A 421 -20.25 2.44 2.16
N LYS A 422 -20.06 3.48 1.31
CA LYS A 422 -20.36 3.43 -0.11
C LYS A 422 -19.17 2.85 -0.86
N SER A 423 -19.37 1.71 -1.52
CA SER A 423 -18.34 1.12 -2.39
C SER A 423 -18.15 1.96 -3.65
N LEU A 424 -16.88 2.23 -4.01
CA LEU A 424 -16.55 2.63 -5.36
C LEU A 424 -16.50 1.37 -6.24
N PRO A 425 -17.03 1.42 -7.48
CA PRO A 425 -16.83 0.30 -8.39
C PRO A 425 -15.32 0.11 -8.60
N PHE A 426 -14.84 -1.11 -8.39
CA PHE A 426 -13.44 -1.45 -8.64
C PHE A 426 -13.15 -1.25 -10.13
N ARG A 427 -12.40 -0.20 -10.47
CA ARG A 427 -11.90 0.05 -11.82
C ARG A 427 -10.39 -0.18 -11.81
N ARG A 428 -9.97 -1.16 -12.62
CA ARG A 428 -8.56 -1.44 -12.87
C ARG A 428 -7.76 -0.19 -13.26
N THR A 429 -6.49 -0.19 -12.90
CA THR A 429 -5.49 0.75 -13.42
C THR A 429 -4.91 0.15 -14.71
N PRO A 430 -5.34 0.55 -15.93
CA PRO A 430 -4.80 -0.04 -17.15
C PRO A 430 -3.36 0.42 -17.33
N LEU A 431 -2.48 -0.53 -17.62
CA LEU A 431 -1.16 -0.24 -18.15
C LEU A 431 -1.29 -0.04 -19.68
N PRO A 432 -0.77 1.05 -20.25
CA PRO A 432 -0.89 1.30 -21.68
C PRO A 432 0.01 0.35 -22.47
N PRO A 433 -0.34 0.06 -23.75
CA PRO A 433 0.53 -0.62 -24.67
C PRO A 433 1.67 0.32 -25.09
N ASP A 434 2.63 0.56 -24.22
CA ASP A 434 3.81 1.35 -24.59
C ASP A 434 4.92 0.38 -25.02
N THR A 435 5.23 0.41 -26.33
CA THR A 435 6.28 -0.39 -26.94
C THR A 435 7.66 -0.18 -26.30
N ARG A 436 7.88 0.97 -25.65
CA ARG A 436 9.10 1.28 -24.88
C ARG A 436 9.21 0.45 -23.60
N PHE A 437 8.09 0.12 -22.95
CA PHE A 437 8.06 -0.78 -21.79
C PHE A 437 8.25 -2.24 -22.17
N HIS A 438 7.67 -2.69 -23.28
CA HIS A 438 7.95 -4.02 -23.80
C HIS A 438 9.45 -4.22 -24.07
N GLY A 439 10.15 -3.19 -24.58
CA GLY A 439 11.61 -3.21 -24.76
C GLY A 439 12.37 -3.29 -23.42
N PHE A 440 11.89 -2.65 -22.37
CA PHE A 440 12.55 -2.65 -21.04
C PHE A 440 12.29 -3.96 -20.28
N GLY A 441 11.06 -4.43 -20.24
CA GLY A 441 10.72 -5.73 -19.65
C GLY A 441 11.40 -6.91 -20.39
N MET A 442 11.55 -6.82 -21.71
CA MET A 442 12.30 -7.79 -22.51
C MET A 442 13.81 -7.69 -22.29
N ARG A 443 14.36 -6.50 -21.99
CA ARG A 443 15.78 -6.38 -21.57
C ARG A 443 16.01 -6.99 -20.20
N LEU A 444 15.15 -6.71 -19.23
CA LEU A 444 15.23 -7.32 -17.90
C LEU A 444 15.15 -8.85 -17.99
N LEU A 445 14.25 -9.38 -18.81
CA LEU A 445 14.17 -10.81 -19.07
C LEU A 445 15.43 -11.36 -19.76
N ARG A 446 16.09 -10.58 -20.64
CA ARG A 446 17.38 -10.95 -21.26
C ARG A 446 18.55 -10.82 -20.30
N GLU A 447 18.54 -9.82 -19.42
CA GLU A 447 19.57 -9.67 -18.36
C GLU A 447 19.46 -10.77 -17.32
N LEU A 448 18.23 -11.22 -17.00
CA LEU A 448 17.98 -12.38 -16.14
C LEU A 448 18.25 -13.72 -16.86
N ASP A 449 18.30 -13.75 -18.19
CA ASP A 449 18.66 -14.91 -19.02
C ASP A 449 20.18 -14.98 -19.29
N ALA A 450 20.97 -13.98 -18.91
CA ALA A 450 22.41 -13.99 -19.11
C ALA A 450 23.04 -14.96 -18.11
N PRO A 451 23.79 -15.97 -18.56
CA PRO A 451 24.50 -16.88 -17.66
C PRO A 451 25.59 -16.09 -16.94
N GLY A 452 25.40 -15.83 -15.63
CA GLY A 452 26.38 -15.17 -14.76
C GLY A 452 25.97 -13.87 -14.07
N ALA A 453 24.66 -13.56 -13.95
CA ALA A 453 24.17 -12.44 -13.14
C ALA A 453 23.67 -12.94 -11.78
#